data_4f11db26bd15dad543ab1d0b04e2abd9
#
_entry.id   4f11db26bd15dad543ab1d0b04e2abd9
#
_cell.length_a   1.000
_cell.length_b   1.000
_cell.length_c   1.000
_cell.angle_alpha   90.00
_cell.angle_beta   90.00
_cell.angle_gamma   90.00
#
_symmetry.space_group_name_H-M   'P 1'
#
loop_
_entity.id
_entity.type
_entity.pdbx_description
1 polymer ?
#
loop_
_entity_poly.entity_id
_entity_poly.type
_entity_poly.pdbx_seq_one_letter_code
_entity_poly.pdbx_strand_id
1 'polypeptide(L)'
;MPVSSSLAVLSEDEKTIGSICIDLGHSNTSVSIFENNNFIYGDSVLVGSNNITNDIARGVSTTIDSAERLKTLYSSLISAPSDEYEIIEVPIISGENDKFVQINRLKINSIVKPRVEETLEMIWQKLKQNNLHKKQIKNVVLTGGGSQLEGISQYAELIFSSNVRIGFPKEGLVSDESMKNSSFADVIGCSLFDPDIYLDKIIEKQGKKQKKQGFGGFFNWLDQYI
;
A
#
# COMPACT_ATOMS: atom_id res chain seq x y z
N MET A 1 -7.36 -6.54 5.00
CA MET A 1 -8.53 -5.83 4.39
C MET A 1 -8.20 -4.34 4.31
N PRO A 2 -8.71 -3.56 3.30
CA PRO A 2 -8.32 -2.13 3.21
C PRO A 2 -8.60 -1.29 4.44
N VAL A 3 -9.53 -1.69 5.30
CA VAL A 3 -9.91 -0.92 6.50
C VAL A 3 -9.11 -1.30 7.73
N SER A 4 -8.64 -2.54 7.83
CA SER A 4 -8.01 -3.06 9.07
C SER A 4 -6.76 -2.29 9.45
N SER A 5 -5.78 -2.18 8.57
CA SER A 5 -4.54 -1.44 8.86
C SER A 5 -4.80 0.01 9.28
N SER A 6 -5.81 0.67 8.69
CA SER A 6 -6.16 2.05 9.07
C SER A 6 -6.72 2.16 10.49
N LEU A 7 -7.42 1.14 11.00
CA LEU A 7 -7.89 1.13 12.38
C LEU A 7 -6.74 1.09 13.40
N ALA A 8 -5.67 0.39 13.04
CA ALA A 8 -4.48 0.30 13.89
C ALA A 8 -3.63 1.59 13.88
N VAL A 9 -3.54 2.30 12.73
CA VAL A 9 -2.52 3.35 12.56
C VAL A 9 -3.05 4.78 12.52
N LEU A 10 -4.33 5.00 12.16
CA LEU A 10 -4.90 6.35 12.10
C LEU A 10 -5.35 6.82 13.48
N SER A 11 -4.97 8.04 13.86
CA SER A 11 -5.52 8.72 15.03
C SER A 11 -6.98 9.14 14.79
N GLU A 12 -7.71 9.47 15.85
CA GLU A 12 -9.10 9.94 15.74
C GLU A 12 -9.17 11.29 15.01
N ASP A 13 -8.16 12.16 15.19
CA ASP A 13 -8.08 13.43 14.47
C ASP A 13 -7.88 13.20 12.97
N GLU A 14 -6.99 12.28 12.57
CA GLU A 14 -6.78 11.93 11.17
C GLU A 14 -8.03 11.34 10.52
N LYS A 15 -8.78 10.51 11.24
CA LYS A 15 -10.07 10.00 10.75
C LYS A 15 -11.11 11.09 10.62
N THR A 16 -11.07 12.10 11.50
CA THR A 16 -12.04 13.22 11.50
C THR A 16 -11.73 14.22 10.38
N ILE A 17 -10.49 14.68 10.29
CA ILE A 17 -10.05 15.69 9.31
C ILE A 17 -10.09 15.12 7.89
N GLY A 18 -9.77 13.84 7.74
CA GLY A 18 -9.68 13.13 6.49
C GLY A 18 -8.26 12.66 6.20
N SER A 19 -8.12 11.35 5.97
CA SER A 19 -6.83 10.72 5.67
C SER A 19 -6.97 9.57 4.69
N ILE A 20 -5.94 9.40 3.88
CA ILE A 20 -5.73 8.25 3.01
C ILE A 20 -4.73 7.34 3.71
N CYS A 21 -5.10 6.11 4.01
CA CYS A 21 -4.18 5.09 4.52
C CYS A 21 -3.87 4.10 3.40
N ILE A 22 -2.59 3.89 3.12
CA ILE A 22 -2.09 2.94 2.12
C ILE A 22 -1.26 1.88 2.84
N ASP A 23 -1.69 0.65 2.73
CA ASP A 23 -0.99 -0.51 3.28
C ASP A 23 -0.21 -1.21 2.16
N LEU A 24 1.12 -1.09 2.23
CA LEU A 24 2.07 -1.70 1.32
C LEU A 24 2.40 -3.11 1.81
N GLY A 25 1.53 -4.07 1.49
CA GLY A 25 1.65 -5.46 1.90
C GLY A 25 2.63 -6.27 1.06
N HIS A 26 2.72 -7.58 1.35
CA HIS A 26 3.58 -8.52 0.62
C HIS A 26 3.06 -8.79 -0.80
N SER A 27 1.80 -9.19 -0.94
CA SER A 27 1.20 -9.61 -2.21
C SER A 27 0.28 -8.58 -2.84
N ASN A 28 -0.19 -7.62 -2.06
CA ASN A 28 -1.11 -6.58 -2.48
C ASN A 28 -0.84 -5.27 -1.76
N THR A 29 -1.24 -4.18 -2.38
CA THR A 29 -1.29 -2.86 -1.75
C THR A 29 -2.75 -2.44 -1.65
N SER A 30 -3.18 -2.05 -0.46
CA SER A 30 -4.55 -1.61 -0.21
C SER A 30 -4.61 -0.13 0.16
N VAL A 31 -5.74 0.51 -0.14
CA VAL A 31 -6.02 1.90 0.19
C VAL A 31 -7.35 2.02 0.90
N SER A 32 -7.40 2.81 1.94
CA SER A 32 -8.62 3.19 2.63
C SER A 32 -8.67 4.69 2.86
N ILE A 33 -9.87 5.26 2.87
CA ILE A 33 -10.10 6.68 3.13
C ILE A 33 -11.08 6.81 4.28
N PHE A 34 -10.69 7.63 5.25
CA PHE A 34 -11.55 8.07 6.34
C PHE A 34 -11.78 9.58 6.23
N GLU A 35 -12.98 10.04 6.62
CA GLU A 35 -13.37 11.45 6.70
C GLU A 35 -14.55 11.58 7.66
N ASN A 36 -14.54 12.54 8.58
CA ASN A 36 -15.56 12.72 9.60
C ASN A 36 -15.82 11.43 10.40
N ASN A 37 -14.77 10.72 10.78
CA ASN A 37 -14.81 9.42 11.48
C ASN A 37 -15.55 8.31 10.72
N ASN A 38 -15.77 8.47 9.42
CA ASN A 38 -16.43 7.46 8.61
C ASN A 38 -15.47 6.87 7.58
N PHE A 39 -15.59 5.56 7.39
CA PHE A 39 -14.95 4.87 6.26
C PHE A 39 -15.66 5.27 4.96
N ILE A 40 -14.94 5.92 4.05
CA ILE A 40 -15.48 6.48 2.82
C ILE A 40 -15.24 5.56 1.64
N TYR A 41 -14.05 4.97 1.56
CA TYR A 41 -13.62 4.17 0.41
C TYR A 41 -12.55 3.17 0.81
N GLY A 42 -12.55 2.02 0.14
CA GLY A 42 -11.47 1.04 0.22
C GLY A 42 -11.36 0.25 -1.07
N ASP A 43 -10.13 0.03 -1.50
CA ASP A 43 -9.80 -0.77 -2.69
C ASP A 43 -8.38 -1.35 -2.53
N SER A 44 -7.98 -2.23 -3.46
CA SER A 44 -6.65 -2.80 -3.46
C SER A 44 -6.17 -3.06 -4.89
N VAL A 45 -4.85 -3.16 -5.04
CA VAL A 45 -4.17 -3.63 -6.24
C VAL A 45 -3.36 -4.88 -5.91
N LEU A 46 -3.31 -5.84 -6.84
CA LEU A 46 -2.60 -7.11 -6.66
C LEU A 46 -1.10 -6.94 -6.99
N VAL A 47 -0.51 -5.90 -6.42
CA VAL A 47 0.93 -5.60 -6.48
C VAL A 47 1.38 -5.27 -5.08
N GLY A 48 2.43 -5.90 -4.61
CA GLY A 48 3.00 -5.71 -3.27
C GLY A 48 4.52 -5.84 -3.28
N SER A 49 5.13 -5.83 -2.09
CA SER A 49 6.59 -5.86 -1.94
C SER A 49 7.25 -7.13 -2.50
N ASN A 50 6.50 -8.23 -2.64
CA ASN A 50 6.98 -9.45 -3.29
C ASN A 50 7.26 -9.24 -4.79
N ASN A 51 6.56 -8.33 -5.45
CA ASN A 51 6.84 -7.99 -6.85
C ASN A 51 8.23 -7.34 -6.97
N ILE A 52 8.63 -6.50 -6.00
CA ILE A 52 9.97 -5.91 -5.93
C ILE A 52 11.03 -7.02 -5.78
N THR A 53 10.80 -7.99 -4.89
CA THR A 53 11.69 -9.14 -4.69
C THR A 53 11.88 -9.94 -5.98
N ASN A 54 10.77 -10.22 -6.68
CA ASN A 54 10.80 -10.92 -7.96
C ASN A 54 11.55 -10.13 -9.06
N ASP A 55 11.37 -8.81 -9.10
CA ASP A 55 12.07 -7.96 -10.07
C ASP A 55 13.57 -7.92 -9.79
N ILE A 56 13.99 -7.85 -8.52
CA ILE A 56 15.40 -7.95 -8.14
C ILE A 56 15.94 -9.33 -8.53
N ALA A 57 15.25 -10.43 -8.18
CA ALA A 57 15.68 -11.78 -8.50
C ALA A 57 15.94 -11.97 -9.99
N ARG A 58 15.03 -11.46 -10.84
CA ARG A 58 15.18 -11.49 -12.31
C ARG A 58 16.28 -10.54 -12.80
N GLY A 59 16.32 -9.31 -12.26
CA GLY A 59 17.24 -8.26 -12.73
C GLY A 59 18.70 -8.52 -12.44
N VAL A 60 19.01 -9.35 -11.42
CA VAL A 60 20.38 -9.75 -11.07
C VAL A 60 20.61 -11.26 -11.15
N SER A 61 19.62 -12.04 -11.63
CA SER A 61 19.68 -13.49 -11.79
C SER A 61 20.04 -14.26 -10.51
N THR A 62 19.41 -13.88 -9.39
CA THR A 62 19.63 -14.46 -8.06
C THR A 62 18.41 -15.21 -7.54
N THR A 63 18.55 -15.92 -6.41
CA THR A 63 17.45 -16.61 -5.75
C THR A 63 16.48 -15.60 -5.11
N ILE A 64 15.24 -16.02 -4.88
CA ILE A 64 14.22 -15.20 -4.20
C ILE A 64 14.70 -14.79 -2.80
N ASP A 65 15.31 -15.69 -2.05
CA ASP A 65 15.80 -15.41 -0.70
C ASP A 65 16.92 -14.35 -0.72
N SER A 66 17.85 -14.46 -1.67
CA SER A 66 18.91 -13.46 -1.86
C SER A 66 18.33 -12.11 -2.30
N ALA A 67 17.35 -12.11 -3.20
CA ALA A 67 16.67 -10.91 -3.65
C ALA A 67 15.90 -10.22 -2.50
N GLU A 68 15.26 -11.00 -1.62
CA GLU A 68 14.60 -10.44 -0.42
C GLU A 68 15.61 -9.78 0.52
N ARG A 69 16.77 -10.38 0.72
CA ARG A 69 17.86 -9.77 1.49
C ARG A 69 18.37 -8.50 0.83
N LEU A 70 18.57 -8.50 -0.49
CA LEU A 70 18.99 -7.30 -1.24
C LEU A 70 17.97 -6.17 -1.10
N LYS A 71 16.69 -6.49 -1.24
CA LYS A 71 15.61 -5.52 -1.02
C LYS A 71 15.66 -4.92 0.38
N THR A 72 15.77 -5.76 1.40
CA THR A 72 15.68 -5.33 2.81
C THR A 72 16.90 -4.53 3.26
N LEU A 73 18.10 -4.91 2.81
CA LEU A 73 19.34 -4.34 3.32
C LEU A 73 19.89 -3.19 2.46
N TYR A 74 19.61 -3.18 1.16
CA TYR A 74 20.30 -2.28 0.23
C TYR A 74 19.38 -1.41 -0.63
N SER A 75 18.05 -1.64 -0.61
CA SER A 75 17.15 -0.84 -1.43
C SER A 75 16.89 0.53 -0.81
N SER A 76 16.95 1.57 -1.65
CA SER A 76 16.57 2.93 -1.30
C SER A 76 15.91 3.63 -2.48
N LEU A 77 14.93 4.47 -2.20
CA LEU A 77 14.33 5.37 -3.19
C LEU A 77 15.05 6.73 -3.24
N ILE A 78 15.90 6.99 -2.25
CA ILE A 78 16.79 8.16 -2.21
C ILE A 78 18.11 7.75 -2.85
N SER A 79 18.54 8.47 -3.87
CA SER A 79 19.85 8.21 -4.49
C SER A 79 20.91 9.00 -3.78
N ALA A 80 22.00 8.33 -3.39
CA ALA A 80 23.20 8.95 -2.87
C ALA A 80 24.38 8.76 -3.85
N PRO A 81 25.32 9.70 -3.95
CA PRO A 81 26.53 9.53 -4.78
C PRO A 81 27.36 8.31 -4.39
N SER A 82 27.29 7.88 -3.12
CA SER A 82 27.96 6.67 -2.62
C SER A 82 27.40 5.36 -3.18
N ASP A 83 26.15 5.35 -3.67
CA ASP A 83 25.48 4.12 -4.14
C ASP A 83 26.21 3.47 -5.33
N GLU A 84 26.94 4.27 -6.10
CA GLU A 84 27.75 3.79 -7.23
C GLU A 84 28.97 2.98 -6.77
N TYR A 85 29.51 3.32 -5.62
CA TYR A 85 30.74 2.72 -5.07
C TYR A 85 30.46 1.60 -4.05
N GLU A 86 29.23 1.47 -3.57
CA GLU A 86 28.84 0.40 -2.66
C GLU A 86 28.64 -0.91 -3.44
N ILE A 87 29.69 -1.74 -3.44
CA ILE A 87 29.69 -3.02 -4.16
C ILE A 87 29.15 -4.13 -3.25
N ILE A 88 28.23 -4.91 -3.80
CA ILE A 88 27.52 -6.00 -3.12
C ILE A 88 27.79 -7.28 -3.90
N GLU A 89 28.22 -8.34 -3.21
CA GLU A 89 28.37 -9.68 -3.79
C GLU A 89 27.05 -10.44 -3.70
N VAL A 90 26.58 -10.93 -4.85
CA VAL A 90 25.28 -11.59 -4.99
C VAL A 90 25.47 -12.96 -5.58
N PRO A 91 25.00 -14.03 -4.90
CA PRO A 91 25.01 -15.38 -5.48
C PRO A 91 24.08 -15.43 -6.67
N ILE A 92 24.53 -15.98 -7.80
CA ILE A 92 23.71 -16.13 -9.00
C ILE A 92 23.19 -17.56 -9.13
N ILE A 93 22.00 -17.69 -9.75
CA ILE A 93 21.45 -18.98 -10.15
C ILE A 93 22.26 -19.44 -11.37
N SER A 94 23.31 -20.23 -11.13
CA SER A 94 24.05 -20.91 -12.20
C SER A 94 24.09 -22.40 -11.87
N GLY A 95 24.11 -23.26 -12.89
CA GLY A 95 24.16 -24.71 -12.68
C GLY A 95 25.44 -25.24 -12.01
N GLU A 96 26.39 -24.38 -11.71
CA GLU A 96 27.61 -24.65 -10.96
C GLU A 96 27.53 -23.89 -9.63
N ASN A 97 27.76 -24.59 -8.51
CA ASN A 97 27.75 -24.02 -7.18
C ASN A 97 28.82 -22.91 -7.04
N ASP A 98 28.50 -21.86 -6.30
CA ASP A 98 29.40 -20.79 -5.83
C ASP A 98 29.83 -19.71 -6.84
N LYS A 99 28.98 -19.39 -7.83
CA LYS A 99 29.22 -18.18 -8.62
C LYS A 99 28.58 -16.96 -8.01
N PHE A 100 29.35 -15.89 -7.85
CA PHE A 100 28.90 -14.58 -7.39
C PHE A 100 29.09 -13.54 -8.49
N VAL A 101 28.21 -12.56 -8.50
CA VAL A 101 28.34 -11.34 -9.31
C VAL A 101 28.46 -10.14 -8.38
N GLN A 102 29.30 -9.20 -8.76
CA GLN A 102 29.39 -7.92 -8.07
C GLN A 102 28.45 -6.92 -8.74
N ILE A 103 27.58 -6.34 -7.96
CA ILE A 103 26.69 -5.26 -8.39
C ILE A 103 26.83 -4.09 -7.42
N ASN A 104 26.51 -2.88 -7.87
CA ASN A 104 26.45 -1.75 -6.99
C ASN A 104 25.02 -1.52 -6.49
N ARG A 105 24.88 -0.77 -5.39
CA ARG A 105 23.58 -0.41 -4.81
C ARG A 105 22.70 0.33 -5.81
N LEU A 106 23.28 1.14 -6.66
CA LEU A 106 22.58 1.88 -7.72
C LEU A 106 21.81 0.94 -8.67
N LYS A 107 22.37 -0.23 -8.98
CA LYS A 107 21.70 -1.25 -9.80
C LYS A 107 20.43 -1.76 -9.11
N ILE A 108 20.48 -2.04 -7.81
CA ILE A 108 19.31 -2.47 -7.03
C ILE A 108 18.24 -1.36 -7.04
N ASN A 109 18.62 -0.13 -6.74
CA ASN A 109 17.72 1.02 -6.71
C ASN A 109 17.05 1.27 -8.09
N SER A 110 17.78 1.04 -9.19
CA SER A 110 17.23 1.17 -10.55
C SER A 110 16.15 0.15 -10.88
N ILE A 111 16.13 -1.00 -10.18
CA ILE A 111 15.09 -2.04 -10.31
C ILE A 111 13.90 -1.72 -9.39
N VAL A 112 14.18 -1.27 -8.16
CA VAL A 112 13.16 -1.06 -7.12
C VAL A 112 12.28 0.16 -7.41
N LYS A 113 12.89 1.28 -7.80
CA LYS A 113 12.18 2.56 -8.01
C LYS A 113 11.00 2.46 -8.98
N PRO A 114 11.14 1.91 -10.21
CA PRO A 114 10.02 1.82 -11.14
C PRO A 114 8.86 0.97 -10.61
N ARG A 115 9.15 -0.08 -9.84
CA ARG A 115 8.11 -0.93 -9.26
C ARG A 115 7.33 -0.21 -8.15
N VAL A 116 8.01 0.55 -7.32
CA VAL A 116 7.35 1.35 -6.28
C VAL A 116 6.51 2.45 -6.92
N GLU A 117 7.04 3.15 -7.93
CA GLU A 117 6.34 4.17 -8.70
C GLU A 117 5.05 3.61 -9.29
N GLU A 118 5.14 2.52 -10.04
CA GLU A 118 3.98 1.84 -10.61
C GLU A 118 2.93 1.50 -9.55
N THR A 119 3.36 0.94 -8.41
CA THR A 119 2.45 0.55 -7.32
C THR A 119 1.69 1.75 -6.77
N LEU A 120 2.37 2.85 -6.47
CA LEU A 120 1.76 4.06 -5.94
C LEU A 120 0.88 4.76 -6.98
N GLU A 121 1.30 4.77 -8.26
CA GLU A 121 0.49 5.29 -9.35
C GLU A 121 -0.79 4.49 -9.58
N MET A 122 -0.74 3.16 -9.47
CA MET A 122 -1.95 2.31 -9.54
C MET A 122 -2.96 2.69 -8.45
N ILE A 123 -2.51 2.92 -7.21
CA ILE A 123 -3.37 3.42 -6.13
C ILE A 123 -3.93 4.81 -6.50
N TRP A 124 -3.06 5.71 -6.99
CA TRP A 124 -3.49 7.05 -7.40
C TRP A 124 -4.55 7.03 -8.52
N GLN A 125 -4.39 6.14 -9.49
CA GLN A 125 -5.38 5.94 -10.56
C GLN A 125 -6.72 5.44 -10.02
N LYS A 126 -6.72 4.51 -9.04
CA LYS A 126 -7.94 4.06 -8.35
C LYS A 126 -8.67 5.24 -7.69
N LEU A 127 -7.94 6.11 -7.02
CA LEU A 127 -8.51 7.32 -6.40
C LEU A 127 -9.08 8.28 -7.45
N LYS A 128 -8.38 8.46 -8.58
CA LYS A 128 -8.87 9.29 -9.71
C LYS A 128 -10.15 8.73 -10.32
N GLN A 129 -10.23 7.44 -10.60
CA GLN A 129 -11.40 6.78 -11.18
C GLN A 129 -12.65 6.95 -10.32
N ASN A 130 -12.49 7.05 -9.00
CA ASN A 130 -13.58 7.26 -8.06
C ASN A 130 -13.79 8.75 -7.69
N ASN A 131 -13.14 9.69 -8.38
CA ASN A 131 -13.16 11.13 -8.12
C ASN A 131 -12.70 11.54 -6.71
N LEU A 132 -11.95 10.70 -6.02
CA LEU A 132 -11.49 10.91 -4.65
C LEU A 132 -10.27 11.82 -4.59
N HIS A 133 -9.50 11.92 -5.68
CA HIS A 133 -8.38 12.86 -5.82
C HIS A 133 -8.80 14.35 -5.73
N LYS A 134 -10.08 14.64 -5.98
CA LYS A 134 -10.65 16.00 -5.85
C LYS A 134 -10.98 16.39 -4.42
N LYS A 135 -11.02 15.42 -3.51
CA LYS A 135 -11.18 15.70 -2.09
C LYS A 135 -9.90 16.36 -1.58
N GLN A 136 -10.04 17.38 -0.76
CA GLN A 136 -8.90 18.09 -0.16
C GLN A 136 -8.27 17.30 1.00
N ILE A 137 -8.11 15.98 0.82
CA ILE A 137 -7.44 15.12 1.80
C ILE A 137 -5.93 15.28 1.56
N LYS A 138 -5.26 15.93 2.49
CA LYS A 138 -3.82 16.24 2.40
C LYS A 138 -2.94 15.32 3.23
N ASN A 139 -3.53 14.40 3.98
CA ASN A 139 -2.79 13.49 4.85
C ASN A 139 -2.80 12.08 4.26
N VAL A 140 -1.62 11.56 3.97
CA VAL A 140 -1.41 10.18 3.53
C VAL A 140 -0.59 9.45 4.58
N VAL A 141 -1.06 8.29 4.99
CA VAL A 141 -0.38 7.43 5.94
C VAL A 141 0.00 6.14 5.23
N LEU A 142 1.29 5.84 5.14
CA LEU A 142 1.81 4.58 4.61
C LEU A 142 2.04 3.61 5.75
N THR A 143 1.63 2.36 5.59
CA THR A 143 1.87 1.29 6.55
C THR A 143 2.13 -0.04 5.83
N GLY A 144 2.22 -1.14 6.57
CA GLY A 144 2.60 -2.43 6.00
C GLY A 144 4.11 -2.60 5.88
N GLY A 145 4.57 -3.82 5.60
CA GLY A 145 6.01 -4.13 5.50
C GLY A 145 6.75 -3.34 4.42
N GLY A 146 6.08 -3.04 3.30
CA GLY A 146 6.66 -2.25 2.21
C GLY A 146 6.90 -0.78 2.57
N SER A 147 6.24 -0.26 3.61
CA SER A 147 6.45 1.12 4.07
C SER A 147 7.79 1.34 4.78
N GLN A 148 8.52 0.27 5.07
CA GLN A 148 9.86 0.35 5.68
C GLN A 148 10.98 0.64 4.66
N LEU A 149 10.64 0.66 3.36
CA LEU A 149 11.61 0.97 2.32
C LEU A 149 12.13 2.40 2.49
N GLU A 150 13.44 2.55 2.51
CA GLU A 150 14.09 3.84 2.68
C GLU A 150 13.65 4.85 1.62
N GLY A 151 13.18 6.02 2.06
CA GLY A 151 12.74 7.12 1.18
C GLY A 151 11.31 6.98 0.63
N ILE A 152 10.52 5.97 1.07
CA ILE A 152 9.17 5.74 0.55
C ILE A 152 8.22 6.91 0.84
N SER A 153 8.33 7.56 2.00
CA SER A 153 7.47 8.71 2.35
C SER A 153 7.72 9.89 1.44
N GLN A 154 8.99 10.27 1.24
CA GLN A 154 9.38 11.37 0.36
C GLN A 154 8.95 11.10 -1.09
N TYR A 155 9.10 9.84 -1.54
CA TYR A 155 8.70 9.45 -2.88
C TYR A 155 7.18 9.50 -3.08
N ALA A 156 6.42 9.07 -2.08
CA ALA A 156 4.97 9.14 -2.09
C ALA A 156 4.46 10.59 -2.03
N GLU A 157 5.13 11.50 -1.32
CA GLU A 157 4.81 12.94 -1.31
C GLU A 157 4.81 13.54 -2.71
N LEU A 158 5.77 13.13 -3.56
CA LEU A 158 5.85 13.59 -4.95
C LEU A 158 4.65 13.12 -5.79
N ILE A 159 4.21 11.86 -5.58
CA ILE A 159 3.12 11.26 -6.36
C ILE A 159 1.75 11.81 -5.92
N PHE A 160 1.51 11.88 -4.61
CA PHE A 160 0.21 12.27 -4.06
C PHE A 160 0.08 13.79 -3.86
N SER A 161 1.17 14.54 -3.93
CA SER A 161 1.22 16.00 -3.61
C SER A 161 0.59 16.31 -2.25
N SER A 162 0.91 15.48 -1.25
CA SER A 162 0.31 15.47 0.07
C SER A 162 1.37 15.19 1.14
N ASN A 163 1.11 15.57 2.38
CA ASN A 163 1.97 15.18 3.51
C ASN A 163 1.89 13.67 3.73
N VAL A 164 3.03 13.02 3.80
CA VAL A 164 3.11 11.56 3.98
C VAL A 164 3.87 11.22 5.27
N ARG A 165 3.28 10.37 6.09
CA ARG A 165 3.96 9.76 7.23
C ARG A 165 3.90 8.24 7.19
N ILE A 166 4.83 7.61 7.87
CA ILE A 166 4.73 6.17 8.15
C ILE A 166 3.82 5.95 9.35
N GLY A 167 2.86 5.03 9.20
CA GLY A 167 1.92 4.63 10.22
C GLY A 167 2.38 3.38 10.96
N PHE A 168 2.49 3.51 12.27
CA PHE A 168 2.74 2.38 13.17
C PHE A 168 1.47 2.11 13.99
N PRO A 169 1.27 0.87 14.50
CA PRO A 169 0.21 0.59 15.44
C PRO A 169 0.23 1.57 16.62
N LYS A 170 -0.95 2.08 16.98
CA LYS A 170 -1.09 3.06 18.08
C LYS A 170 -0.59 2.46 19.40
N GLU A 171 -0.05 3.33 20.25
CA GLU A 171 0.36 2.95 21.60
C GLU A 171 -0.79 2.33 22.37
N GLY A 172 -0.49 1.31 23.17
CA GLY A 172 -1.47 0.59 23.99
C GLY A 172 -2.23 -0.52 23.27
N LEU A 173 -2.16 -0.64 21.93
CA LEU A 173 -2.80 -1.75 21.20
C LEU A 173 -2.04 -3.08 21.36
N VAL A 174 -0.73 -3.01 21.54
CA VAL A 174 0.13 -4.18 21.73
C VAL A 174 1.15 -3.93 22.83
N SER A 175 1.40 -4.97 23.64
CA SER A 175 2.39 -4.92 24.72
C SER A 175 3.80 -5.29 24.24
N ASP A 176 3.92 -6.08 23.19
CA ASP A 176 5.20 -6.54 22.64
C ASP A 176 5.77 -5.48 21.68
N GLU A 177 6.97 -4.97 22.01
CA GLU A 177 7.69 -3.98 21.21
C GLU A 177 7.94 -4.46 19.76
N SER A 178 8.16 -5.76 19.56
CA SER A 178 8.36 -6.33 18.22
C SER A 178 7.16 -6.16 17.30
N MET A 179 5.96 -6.09 17.86
CA MET A 179 4.71 -5.91 17.15
C MET A 179 4.35 -4.45 16.86
N LYS A 180 5.09 -3.48 17.41
CA LYS A 180 4.90 -2.05 17.14
C LYS A 180 5.39 -1.61 15.75
N ASN A 181 5.74 -2.55 14.91
CA ASN A 181 6.19 -2.32 13.55
C ASN A 181 5.02 -2.18 12.58
N SER A 182 5.17 -1.36 11.53
CA SER A 182 4.17 -1.15 10.49
C SER A 182 3.71 -2.44 9.80
N SER A 183 4.55 -3.48 9.74
CA SER A 183 4.21 -4.79 9.17
C SER A 183 3.06 -5.49 9.89
N PHE A 184 2.80 -5.16 11.15
CA PHE A 184 1.73 -5.77 11.96
C PHE A 184 0.43 -4.97 11.95
N ALA A 185 0.38 -3.84 11.26
CA ALA A 185 -0.78 -2.95 11.25
C ALA A 185 -2.08 -3.65 10.82
N ASP A 186 -2.02 -4.48 9.76
CA ASP A 186 -3.22 -5.19 9.27
C ASP A 186 -3.73 -6.23 10.28
N VAL A 187 -2.84 -7.02 10.86
CA VAL A 187 -3.21 -8.05 11.86
C VAL A 187 -3.81 -7.40 13.11
N ILE A 188 -3.18 -6.35 13.62
CA ILE A 188 -3.67 -5.62 14.80
C ILE A 188 -5.01 -4.96 14.45
N GLY A 189 -5.12 -4.34 13.29
CA GLY A 189 -6.37 -3.73 12.85
C GLY A 189 -7.51 -4.73 12.64
N CYS A 190 -7.22 -5.96 12.23
CA CYS A 190 -8.20 -7.03 12.16
C CYS A 190 -8.80 -7.35 13.54
N SER A 191 -8.01 -7.31 14.61
CA SER A 191 -8.53 -7.52 15.97
C SER A 191 -9.41 -6.36 16.48
N LEU A 192 -9.28 -5.17 15.88
CA LEU A 192 -10.08 -3.98 16.19
C LEU A 192 -11.32 -3.85 15.29
N PHE A 193 -11.43 -4.72 14.28
CA PHE A 193 -12.52 -4.63 13.32
C PHE A 193 -13.80 -5.18 13.93
N ASP A 194 -14.79 -4.30 14.08
CA ASP A 194 -16.14 -4.67 14.48
C ASP A 194 -17.03 -4.75 13.24
N PRO A 195 -17.47 -5.97 12.85
CA PRO A 195 -18.31 -6.16 11.67
C PRO A 195 -19.61 -5.37 11.73
N ASP A 196 -20.24 -5.27 12.91
CA ASP A 196 -21.56 -4.65 13.08
C ASP A 196 -21.49 -3.14 12.81
N ILE A 197 -20.39 -2.50 13.20
CA ILE A 197 -20.17 -1.06 12.94
C ILE A 197 -19.89 -0.76 11.46
N TYR A 198 -19.12 -1.61 10.78
CA TYR A 198 -18.63 -1.31 9.43
C TYR A 198 -19.50 -1.90 8.33
N LEU A 199 -20.10 -3.09 8.52
CA LEU A 199 -20.97 -3.72 7.52
C LEU A 199 -22.27 -2.95 7.33
N ASP A 200 -22.92 -2.48 8.40
CA ASP A 200 -24.14 -1.69 8.29
C ASP A 200 -23.92 -0.41 7.47
N LYS A 201 -22.80 0.29 7.69
CA LYS A 201 -22.44 1.48 6.92
C LYS A 201 -22.14 1.17 5.45
N ILE A 202 -21.59 -0.01 5.13
CA ILE A 202 -21.31 -0.45 3.76
C ILE A 202 -22.62 -0.83 3.06
N ILE A 203 -23.50 -1.56 3.75
CA ILE A 203 -24.81 -2.00 3.22
C ILE A 203 -25.73 -0.80 2.97
N GLU A 204 -25.80 0.16 3.87
CA GLU A 204 -26.57 1.40 3.65
C GLU A 204 -26.13 2.18 2.42
N LYS A 205 -24.81 2.25 2.15
CA LYS A 205 -24.29 2.92 0.95
C LYS A 205 -24.60 2.17 -0.34
N GLN A 206 -24.55 0.85 -0.31
CA GLN A 206 -24.92 0.01 -1.47
C GLN A 206 -26.44 0.05 -1.73
N GLY A 207 -27.25 0.00 -0.69
CA GLY A 207 -28.71 0.14 -0.78
C GLY A 207 -29.16 1.50 -1.36
N LYS A 208 -28.45 2.57 -1.04
CA LYS A 208 -28.70 3.91 -1.63
C LYS A 208 -28.29 4.01 -3.10
N LYS A 209 -27.25 3.28 -3.53
CA LYS A 209 -26.86 3.20 -4.96
C LYS A 209 -27.85 2.37 -5.79
N GLN A 210 -28.35 1.27 -5.27
CA GLN A 210 -29.35 0.45 -5.95
C GLN A 210 -30.73 1.14 -6.05
N LYS A 211 -31.15 1.90 -5.01
CA LYS A 211 -32.41 2.67 -5.10
C LYS A 211 -32.37 3.79 -6.14
N LYS A 212 -31.22 4.29 -6.55
CA LYS A 212 -31.10 5.27 -7.65
C LYS A 212 -31.08 4.64 -9.05
N GLN A 213 -30.83 3.34 -9.17
CA GLN A 213 -30.84 2.63 -10.47
C GLN A 213 -32.02 1.68 -10.66
N GLY A 214 -32.85 1.42 -9.65
CA GLY A 214 -33.66 0.22 -9.57
C GLY A 214 -35.15 0.32 -9.76
N PHE A 215 -35.76 1.46 -10.03
CA PHE A 215 -37.23 1.47 -10.21
C PHE A 215 -37.75 2.19 -11.48
N GLY A 216 -37.01 3.14 -12.02
CA GLY A 216 -37.39 3.85 -13.24
C GLY A 216 -37.27 3.03 -14.54
N GLY A 217 -36.24 2.16 -14.61
CA GLY A 217 -35.97 1.36 -15.82
C GLY A 217 -36.93 0.18 -16.03
N PHE A 218 -37.43 -0.39 -14.94
CA PHE A 218 -38.36 -1.55 -15.03
C PHE A 218 -39.76 -1.13 -15.49
N PHE A 219 -40.28 -0.01 -15.01
CA PHE A 219 -41.57 0.52 -15.45
C PHE A 219 -41.54 1.04 -16.88
N ASN A 220 -40.46 1.71 -17.30
CA ASN A 220 -40.29 2.14 -18.70
C ASN A 220 -40.15 0.97 -19.69
N TRP A 221 -39.64 -0.18 -19.23
CA TRP A 221 -39.57 -1.38 -20.05
C TRP A 221 -40.96 -2.05 -20.21
N LEU A 222 -41.78 -2.05 -19.14
CA LEU A 222 -43.13 -2.59 -19.19
C LEU A 222 -44.06 -1.78 -20.09
N ASP A 223 -43.96 -0.45 -20.09
CA ASP A 223 -44.75 0.45 -20.93
C ASP A 223 -44.46 0.34 -22.46
N GLN A 224 -43.33 -0.30 -22.82
CA GLN A 224 -43.00 -0.58 -24.23
C GLN A 224 -43.59 -1.90 -24.78
N TYR A 225 -44.22 -2.73 -23.94
CA TYR A 225 -44.73 -4.06 -24.31
C TYR A 225 -46.20 -4.27 -23.95
N ILE A 226 -46.91 -3.24 -23.50
CA ILE A 226 -48.36 -3.19 -23.38
C ILE A 226 -48.91 -2.09 -24.30
#